data_c203bb101ed4b3217e97098931d3e5b4
#
_entry.id   c203bb101ed4b3217e97098931d3e5b4
#
_cell.length_a   1.000
_cell.length_b   1.000
_cell.length_c   1.000
_cell.angle_alpha   90.00
_cell.angle_beta   90.00
_cell.angle_gamma   90.00
#
_symmetry.space_group_name_H-M   'P 1'
#
loop_
_entity.id
_entity.type
_entity.pdbx_description
1 polymer ?
#
loop_
_entity_poly.entity_id
_entity_poly.type
_entity_poly.pdbx_seq_one_letter_code
_entity_poly.pdbx_strand_id
1 'polypeptide(L)'
;MDNAAALLRASALPPLEARILLGHVLGWRRTELITRSDEPLDAALVARYQALETRRLAGEPVAQLVGTREFFGLDFDVTPDVLIPRPETELLVETALAALEGMTRPRVLDLGAGTGAIAIAIASVRPDAQVWAVDRSAEALAVATRNAVRLLDQGRHGGPLQFARSDWYDALDPTLRFDVIVSNPPYIASGDPHLSEGDLRFEPRGALTDEADGLSAIHAIIAGAPSRFAERSGMLWLEHGYDQATAVRALLDEAGFAAVRSARDLAGIERISGGRWDPGA
;
A
#
# COMPACT_ATOMS: atom_id res chain seq x y z
N MET A 1 40.21 -3.40 12.17
CA MET A 1 39.58 -2.70 11.07
C MET A 1 38.14 -3.20 11.01
N ASP A 2 37.19 -2.29 10.92
CA ASP A 2 35.78 -2.66 10.84
C ASP A 2 35.51 -3.27 9.47
N ASN A 3 34.74 -4.35 9.45
CA ASN A 3 34.25 -5.02 8.26
C ASN A 3 32.77 -5.43 8.43
N ALA A 4 32.13 -5.84 7.37
CA ALA A 4 30.69 -6.16 7.41
C ALA A 4 30.37 -7.28 8.42
N ALA A 5 31.22 -8.32 8.50
CA ALA A 5 31.02 -9.41 9.45
C ALA A 5 31.12 -8.94 10.91
N ALA A 6 32.06 -8.03 11.23
CA ALA A 6 32.22 -7.48 12.57
C ALA A 6 31.02 -6.59 12.96
N LEU A 7 30.58 -5.70 12.07
CA LEU A 7 29.42 -4.84 12.31
C LEU A 7 28.14 -5.65 12.54
N LEU A 8 27.86 -6.65 11.69
CA LEU A 8 26.68 -7.49 11.83
C LEU A 8 26.68 -8.33 13.12
N ARG A 9 27.86 -8.79 13.57
CA ARG A 9 27.98 -9.51 14.86
C ARG A 9 27.81 -8.61 16.08
N ALA A 10 28.21 -7.35 15.97
CA ALA A 10 28.13 -6.37 17.06
C ALA A 10 26.76 -5.67 17.13
N SER A 11 25.95 -5.77 16.07
CA SER A 11 24.64 -5.12 15.99
C SER A 11 23.68 -5.63 17.05
N ALA A 12 22.93 -4.70 17.67
CA ALA A 12 21.83 -4.99 18.58
C ALA A 12 20.49 -5.23 17.87
N LEU A 13 20.44 -5.02 16.55
CA LEU A 13 19.24 -5.23 15.73
C LEU A 13 19.01 -6.71 15.41
N PRO A 14 17.75 -7.09 15.09
CA PRO A 14 17.47 -8.38 14.46
C PRO A 14 18.36 -8.59 13.22
N PRO A 15 18.92 -9.80 13.03
CA PRO A 15 19.92 -10.05 11.96
C PRO A 15 19.48 -9.66 10.56
N LEU A 16 18.17 -9.75 10.26
CA LEU A 16 17.63 -9.35 8.97
C LEU A 16 17.70 -7.83 8.78
N GLU A 17 17.25 -7.08 9.77
CA GLU A 17 17.25 -5.61 9.73
C GLU A 17 18.66 -5.04 9.64
N ALA A 18 19.60 -5.57 10.45
CA ALA A 18 21.01 -5.19 10.38
C ALA A 18 21.60 -5.38 8.98
N ARG A 19 21.30 -6.51 8.32
CA ARG A 19 21.73 -6.78 6.94
C ARG A 19 21.12 -5.83 5.92
N ILE A 20 19.85 -5.51 6.05
CA ILE A 20 19.16 -4.57 5.15
C ILE A 20 19.82 -3.19 5.26
N LEU A 21 19.98 -2.68 6.48
CA LEU A 21 20.59 -1.36 6.71
C LEU A 21 22.04 -1.31 6.25
N LEU A 22 22.85 -2.33 6.56
CA LEU A 22 24.23 -2.38 6.13
C LEU A 22 24.36 -2.50 4.62
N GLY A 23 23.54 -3.35 3.98
CA GLY A 23 23.47 -3.47 2.53
C GLY A 23 23.12 -2.16 1.84
N HIS A 24 22.14 -1.42 2.39
CA HIS A 24 21.75 -0.09 1.91
C HIS A 24 22.93 0.90 2.00
N VAL A 25 23.64 0.95 3.12
CA VAL A 25 24.78 1.88 3.31
C VAL A 25 25.93 1.57 2.36
N LEU A 26 26.22 0.28 2.14
CA LEU A 26 27.31 -0.19 1.30
C LEU A 26 26.97 -0.21 -0.20
N GLY A 27 25.67 -0.13 -0.55
CA GLY A 27 25.18 -0.42 -1.91
C GLY A 27 25.38 -1.88 -2.31
N TRP A 28 25.44 -2.80 -1.34
CA TRP A 28 25.73 -4.21 -1.55
C TRP A 28 24.45 -5.05 -1.56
N ARG A 29 24.40 -6.03 -2.47
CA ARG A 29 23.38 -7.08 -2.46
C ARG A 29 23.65 -8.06 -1.31
N ARG A 30 22.64 -8.84 -0.94
CA ARG A 30 22.74 -9.88 0.10
C ARG A 30 23.90 -10.85 -0.13
N THR A 31 24.19 -11.21 -1.36
CA THR A 31 25.31 -12.08 -1.73
C THR A 31 26.64 -11.42 -1.46
N GLU A 32 26.79 -10.12 -1.70
CA GLU A 32 28.00 -9.37 -1.47
C GLU A 32 28.30 -9.19 0.02
N LEU A 33 27.25 -9.02 0.85
CA LEU A 33 27.40 -9.03 2.31
C LEU A 33 28.00 -10.34 2.85
N ILE A 34 27.84 -11.46 2.12
CA ILE A 34 28.44 -12.76 2.46
C ILE A 34 29.84 -12.87 1.88
N THR A 35 30.00 -12.61 0.57
CA THR A 35 31.25 -12.87 -0.15
C THR A 35 32.35 -11.85 0.13
N ARG A 36 32.00 -10.64 0.56
CA ARG A 36 32.86 -9.51 0.86
C ARG A 36 32.87 -9.16 2.35
N SER A 37 32.40 -10.08 3.19
CA SER A 37 32.15 -9.84 4.62
C SER A 37 33.39 -9.38 5.39
N ASP A 38 34.60 -9.81 4.96
CA ASP A 38 35.86 -9.52 5.63
C ASP A 38 36.64 -8.33 5.03
N GLU A 39 36.10 -7.72 3.94
CA GLU A 39 36.71 -6.53 3.36
C GLU A 39 36.69 -5.35 4.35
N PRO A 40 37.80 -4.61 4.47
CA PRO A 40 37.85 -3.41 5.31
C PRO A 40 36.85 -2.36 4.83
N LEU A 41 36.08 -1.76 5.73
CA LEU A 41 35.16 -0.69 5.45
C LEU A 41 35.74 0.68 5.78
N ASP A 42 35.32 1.68 4.96
CA ASP A 42 35.62 3.08 5.23
C ASP A 42 34.92 3.52 6.53
N ALA A 43 35.63 4.31 7.35
CA ALA A 43 35.07 4.84 8.60
C ALA A 43 33.79 5.66 8.42
N ALA A 44 33.64 6.36 7.29
CA ALA A 44 32.43 7.10 6.99
C ALA A 44 31.24 6.17 6.74
N LEU A 45 31.43 5.01 6.09
CA LEU A 45 30.38 3.99 5.88
C LEU A 45 29.99 3.35 7.21
N VAL A 46 30.96 3.05 8.07
CA VAL A 46 30.71 2.53 9.42
C VAL A 46 29.86 3.51 10.23
N ALA A 47 30.21 4.80 10.23
CA ALA A 47 29.49 5.83 10.95
C ALA A 47 28.04 5.99 10.40
N ARG A 48 27.84 5.91 9.06
CA ARG A 48 26.50 5.95 8.45
C ARG A 48 25.66 4.76 8.89
N TYR A 49 26.22 3.55 8.91
CA TYR A 49 25.52 2.37 9.39
C TYR A 49 25.08 2.52 10.85
N GLN A 50 26.02 2.94 11.73
CA GLN A 50 25.74 3.16 13.16
C GLN A 50 24.66 4.22 13.39
N ALA A 51 24.63 5.27 12.57
CA ALA A 51 23.58 6.27 12.64
C ALA A 51 22.20 5.69 12.29
N LEU A 52 22.10 4.85 11.23
CA LEU A 52 20.86 4.17 10.89
C LEU A 52 20.44 3.13 11.95
N GLU A 53 21.40 2.38 12.49
CA GLU A 53 21.17 1.44 13.59
C GLU A 53 20.59 2.15 14.82
N THR A 54 21.14 3.30 15.20
CA THR A 54 20.64 4.11 16.32
C THR A 54 19.20 4.56 16.09
N ARG A 55 18.87 5.04 14.89
CA ARG A 55 17.50 5.43 14.52
C ARG A 55 16.54 4.23 14.56
N ARG A 56 16.97 3.07 14.04
CA ARG A 56 16.17 1.84 14.11
C ARG A 56 15.91 1.38 15.54
N LEU A 57 16.92 1.44 16.40
CA LEU A 57 16.78 1.12 17.83
C LEU A 57 15.83 2.10 18.56
N ALA A 58 15.71 3.34 18.06
CA ALA A 58 14.70 4.28 18.51
C ALA A 58 13.30 3.98 17.93
N GLY A 59 13.17 2.97 17.04
CA GLY A 59 11.93 2.42 16.50
C GLY A 59 11.57 2.89 15.10
N GLU A 60 12.43 3.69 14.43
CA GLU A 60 12.12 4.15 13.06
C GLU A 60 12.07 2.98 12.08
N PRO A 61 11.04 2.89 11.21
CA PRO A 61 10.85 1.76 10.29
C PRO A 61 12.02 1.57 9.33
N VAL A 62 12.46 0.33 9.13
CA VAL A 62 13.54 0.01 8.18
C VAL A 62 13.24 0.57 6.79
N ALA A 63 11.99 0.46 6.32
CA ALA A 63 11.59 0.96 5.01
C ALA A 63 11.77 2.48 4.88
N GLN A 64 11.51 3.26 5.93
CA GLN A 64 11.77 4.71 5.92
C GLN A 64 13.26 5.03 6.00
N LEU A 65 14.06 4.21 6.73
CA LEU A 65 15.51 4.38 6.83
C LEU A 65 16.23 4.12 5.51
N VAL A 66 15.76 3.13 4.73
CA VAL A 66 16.32 2.82 3.40
C VAL A 66 15.62 3.59 2.27
N GLY A 67 14.45 4.18 2.55
CA GLY A 67 13.67 4.96 1.60
C GLY A 67 12.88 4.14 0.59
N THR A 68 12.86 2.80 0.72
CA THR A 68 12.16 1.92 -0.22
C THR A 68 11.48 0.73 0.46
N ARG A 69 10.40 0.24 -0.16
CA ARG A 69 9.71 -0.99 0.22
C ARG A 69 9.31 -1.77 -1.03
N GLU A 70 9.64 -3.04 -1.07
CA GLU A 70 9.15 -3.94 -2.10
C GLU A 70 7.67 -4.27 -1.87
N PHE A 71 6.87 -4.24 -2.95
CA PHE A 71 5.46 -4.63 -2.96
C PHE A 71 5.11 -5.10 -4.38
N PHE A 72 4.52 -6.26 -4.50
CA PHE A 72 4.10 -6.88 -5.76
C PHE A 72 5.21 -6.96 -6.82
N GLY A 73 6.43 -7.26 -6.39
CA GLY A 73 7.63 -7.35 -7.25
C GLY A 73 8.20 -6.00 -7.70
N LEU A 74 7.70 -4.87 -7.16
CA LEU A 74 8.15 -3.52 -7.48
C LEU A 74 8.72 -2.84 -6.23
N ASP A 75 9.83 -2.10 -6.39
CA ASP A 75 10.43 -1.32 -5.30
C ASP A 75 9.81 0.07 -5.23
N PHE A 76 8.98 0.35 -4.24
CA PHE A 76 8.33 1.64 -4.03
C PHE A 76 9.18 2.56 -3.18
N ASP A 77 9.30 3.83 -3.58
CA ASP A 77 9.81 4.88 -2.69
C ASP A 77 8.80 5.10 -1.56
N VAL A 78 9.29 5.16 -0.33
CA VAL A 78 8.50 5.47 0.87
C VAL A 78 9.11 6.65 1.63
N THR A 79 8.24 7.46 2.23
CA THR A 79 8.60 8.60 3.09
C THR A 79 7.72 8.57 4.34
N PRO A 80 7.99 9.39 5.37
CA PRO A 80 7.10 9.53 6.52
C PRO A 80 5.67 10.03 6.17
N ASP A 81 5.45 10.49 4.94
CA ASP A 81 4.16 11.03 4.48
C ASP A 81 3.17 9.95 4.01
N VAL A 82 3.59 8.68 3.93
CA VAL A 82 2.79 7.59 3.38
C VAL A 82 2.82 6.35 4.26
N LEU A 83 1.74 5.56 4.18
CA LEU A 83 1.73 4.20 4.72
C LEU A 83 2.77 3.36 3.98
N ILE A 84 3.59 2.63 4.74
CA ILE A 84 4.52 1.65 4.16
C ILE A 84 3.69 0.49 3.58
N PRO A 85 3.83 0.12 2.29
CA PRO A 85 3.08 -0.98 1.69
C PRO A 85 3.18 -2.27 2.51
N ARG A 86 2.03 -2.91 2.76
CA ARG A 86 1.92 -4.15 3.53
C ARG A 86 1.80 -5.36 2.60
N PRO A 87 2.46 -6.48 2.89
CA PRO A 87 2.34 -7.69 2.06
C PRO A 87 0.90 -8.19 1.95
N GLU A 88 0.08 -8.03 2.99
CA GLU A 88 -1.32 -8.45 3.02
C GLU A 88 -2.17 -7.71 1.98
N THR A 89 -1.80 -6.47 1.63
CA THR A 89 -2.47 -5.65 0.61
C THR A 89 -2.28 -6.21 -0.81
N GLU A 90 -1.30 -7.08 -1.05
CA GLU A 90 -1.13 -7.76 -2.34
C GLU A 90 -2.35 -8.60 -2.72
N LEU A 91 -3.05 -9.17 -1.72
CA LEU A 91 -4.32 -9.89 -1.92
C LEU A 91 -5.40 -9.00 -2.55
N LEU A 92 -5.43 -7.70 -2.21
CA LEU A 92 -6.35 -6.75 -2.81
C LEU A 92 -6.02 -6.52 -4.29
N VAL A 93 -4.74 -6.43 -4.64
CA VAL A 93 -4.28 -6.32 -6.04
C VAL A 93 -4.65 -7.58 -6.83
N GLU A 94 -4.35 -8.77 -6.31
CA GLU A 94 -4.69 -10.05 -6.96
C GLU A 94 -6.19 -10.17 -7.22
N THR A 95 -7.00 -9.81 -6.22
CA THR A 95 -8.47 -9.86 -6.32
C THR A 95 -9.00 -8.85 -7.33
N ALA A 96 -8.44 -7.66 -7.38
CA ALA A 96 -8.78 -6.66 -8.40
C ALA A 96 -8.41 -7.16 -9.81
N LEU A 97 -7.22 -7.72 -9.99
CA LEU A 97 -6.78 -8.27 -11.27
C LEU A 97 -7.69 -9.41 -11.75
N ALA A 98 -8.10 -10.30 -10.86
CA ALA A 98 -9.06 -11.36 -11.17
C ALA A 98 -10.42 -10.78 -11.59
N ALA A 99 -10.89 -9.72 -10.95
CA ALA A 99 -12.13 -9.03 -11.34
C ALA A 99 -12.04 -8.37 -12.74
N LEU A 100 -10.83 -8.07 -13.21
CA LEU A 100 -10.58 -7.47 -14.53
C LEU A 100 -10.41 -8.50 -15.65
N GLU A 101 -10.46 -9.82 -15.37
CA GLU A 101 -10.31 -10.85 -16.38
C GLU A 101 -11.39 -10.74 -17.47
N GLY A 102 -10.99 -10.90 -18.73
CA GLY A 102 -11.89 -10.79 -19.89
C GLY A 102 -12.33 -9.35 -20.26
N MET A 103 -11.99 -8.35 -19.46
CA MET A 103 -12.28 -6.96 -19.79
C MET A 103 -11.18 -6.36 -20.68
N THR A 104 -11.59 -5.52 -21.63
CA THR A 104 -10.68 -4.75 -22.48
C THR A 104 -10.69 -3.29 -22.02
N ARG A 105 -9.51 -2.72 -21.76
CA ARG A 105 -9.35 -1.35 -21.28
C ARG A 105 -10.22 -1.00 -20.06
N PRO A 106 -10.20 -1.83 -19.01
CA PRO A 106 -11.05 -1.59 -17.84
C PRO A 106 -10.66 -0.30 -17.14
N ARG A 107 -11.60 0.29 -16.42
CA ARG A 107 -11.42 1.48 -15.60
C ARG A 107 -11.35 1.08 -14.13
N VAL A 108 -10.27 1.46 -13.48
CA VAL A 108 -10.02 1.14 -12.07
C VAL A 108 -9.85 2.42 -11.27
N LEU A 109 -10.42 2.45 -10.08
CA LEU A 109 -10.23 3.52 -9.10
C LEU A 109 -9.60 2.95 -7.83
N ASP A 110 -8.50 3.56 -7.39
CA ASP A 110 -7.85 3.32 -6.11
C ASP A 110 -8.11 4.52 -5.17
N LEU A 111 -8.78 4.28 -4.06
CA LEU A 111 -9.15 5.30 -3.07
C LEU A 111 -8.20 5.21 -1.87
N GLY A 112 -7.52 6.32 -1.55
CA GLY A 112 -6.47 6.34 -0.54
C GLY A 112 -5.15 5.80 -1.10
N ALA A 113 -4.64 6.43 -2.16
CA ALA A 113 -3.52 5.92 -2.96
C ALA A 113 -2.22 5.71 -2.17
N GLY A 114 -1.94 6.50 -1.12
CA GLY A 114 -0.71 6.43 -0.34
C GLY A 114 0.55 6.53 -1.23
N THR A 115 1.34 5.47 -1.27
CA THR A 115 2.52 5.34 -2.17
C THR A 115 2.15 5.11 -3.64
N GLY A 116 0.87 4.87 -3.94
CA GLY A 116 0.40 4.40 -5.25
C GLY A 116 0.53 2.89 -5.43
N ALA A 117 0.80 2.13 -4.38
CA ALA A 117 1.16 0.71 -4.46
C ALA A 117 0.11 -0.12 -5.21
N ILE A 118 -1.16 -0.01 -4.85
CA ILE A 118 -2.26 -0.77 -5.46
C ILE A 118 -2.45 -0.35 -6.92
N ALA A 119 -2.62 0.95 -7.18
CA ALA A 119 -2.83 1.49 -8.51
C ALA A 119 -1.70 1.14 -9.48
N ILE A 120 -0.44 1.28 -9.03
CA ILE A 120 0.75 1.02 -9.84
C ILE A 120 0.91 -0.48 -10.09
N ALA A 121 0.69 -1.34 -9.09
CA ALA A 121 0.73 -2.79 -9.26
C ALA A 121 -0.31 -3.27 -10.29
N ILE A 122 -1.56 -2.81 -10.19
CA ILE A 122 -2.60 -3.12 -11.18
C ILE A 122 -2.17 -2.64 -12.58
N ALA A 123 -1.69 -1.40 -12.69
CA ALA A 123 -1.28 -0.80 -13.95
C ALA A 123 -0.06 -1.49 -14.59
N SER A 124 0.83 -2.07 -13.81
CA SER A 124 2.00 -2.81 -14.29
C SER A 124 1.62 -4.14 -14.93
N VAL A 125 0.63 -4.85 -14.36
CA VAL A 125 0.13 -6.13 -14.85
C VAL A 125 -0.89 -5.96 -16.00
N ARG A 126 -1.71 -4.89 -15.93
CA ARG A 126 -2.73 -4.55 -16.91
C ARG A 126 -2.38 -3.21 -17.60
N PRO A 127 -1.43 -3.20 -18.54
CA PRO A 127 -1.01 -1.96 -19.22
C PRO A 127 -2.12 -1.33 -20.07
N ASP A 128 -3.19 -2.06 -20.37
CA ASP A 128 -4.39 -1.57 -21.06
C ASP A 128 -5.40 -0.90 -20.12
N ALA A 129 -5.33 -1.14 -18.80
CA ALA A 129 -6.26 -0.55 -17.84
C ALA A 129 -6.07 0.97 -17.73
N GLN A 130 -7.16 1.68 -17.67
CA GLN A 130 -7.22 3.09 -17.29
C GLN A 130 -7.35 3.17 -15.77
N VAL A 131 -6.35 3.74 -15.09
CA VAL A 131 -6.29 3.73 -13.63
C VAL A 131 -6.30 5.15 -13.08
N TRP A 132 -7.20 5.41 -12.17
CA TRP A 132 -7.27 6.60 -11.33
C TRP A 132 -6.89 6.24 -9.90
N ALA A 133 -6.17 7.14 -9.25
CA ALA A 133 -5.80 6.99 -7.85
C ALA A 133 -5.99 8.34 -7.14
N VAL A 134 -6.69 8.33 -6.03
CA VAL A 134 -6.96 9.55 -5.27
C VAL A 134 -6.45 9.45 -3.85
N ASP A 135 -6.04 10.57 -3.30
CA ASP A 135 -5.69 10.70 -1.89
C ASP A 135 -6.03 12.11 -1.40
N ARG A 136 -6.34 12.26 -0.13
CA ARG A 136 -6.54 13.58 0.49
C ARG A 136 -5.23 14.32 0.75
N SER A 137 -4.12 13.59 0.93
CA SER A 137 -2.77 14.13 1.15
C SER A 137 -2.10 14.46 -0.19
N ALA A 138 -1.70 15.72 -0.34
CA ALA A 138 -0.89 16.15 -1.48
C ALA A 138 0.52 15.55 -1.45
N GLU A 139 1.06 15.33 -0.25
CA GLU A 139 2.36 14.73 -0.01
C GLU A 139 2.37 13.25 -0.45
N ALA A 140 1.33 12.49 -0.09
CA ALA A 140 1.15 11.12 -0.55
C ALA A 140 1.06 11.04 -2.08
N LEU A 141 0.27 11.90 -2.72
CA LEU A 141 0.16 11.96 -4.17
C LEU A 141 1.49 12.32 -4.85
N ALA A 142 2.32 13.15 -4.23
CA ALA A 142 3.65 13.45 -4.74
C ALA A 142 4.55 12.20 -4.72
N VAL A 143 4.47 11.37 -3.66
CA VAL A 143 5.17 10.07 -3.59
C VAL A 143 4.63 9.13 -4.66
N ALA A 144 3.31 8.94 -4.74
CA ALA A 144 2.65 8.07 -5.71
C ALA A 144 3.02 8.45 -7.16
N THR A 145 3.03 9.74 -7.47
CA THR A 145 3.39 10.24 -8.81
C THR A 145 4.85 9.90 -9.15
N ARG A 146 5.80 10.10 -8.22
CA ARG A 146 7.20 9.70 -8.44
C ARG A 146 7.34 8.20 -8.67
N ASN A 147 6.65 7.39 -7.86
CA ASN A 147 6.64 5.94 -8.03
C ASN A 147 6.08 5.54 -9.40
N ALA A 148 4.96 6.10 -9.83
CA ALA A 148 4.37 5.80 -11.13
C ALA A 148 5.30 6.14 -12.30
N VAL A 149 5.96 7.31 -12.25
CA VAL A 149 6.93 7.74 -13.29
C VAL A 149 8.12 6.78 -13.35
N ARG A 150 8.59 6.28 -12.23
CA ARG A 150 9.77 5.40 -12.14
C ARG A 150 9.45 3.93 -12.48
N LEU A 151 8.26 3.45 -12.10
CA LEU A 151 7.94 2.02 -12.13
C LEU A 151 7.12 1.61 -13.37
N LEU A 152 6.43 2.53 -14.00
CA LEU A 152 5.57 2.21 -15.13
C LEU A 152 6.16 2.63 -16.47
N ASP A 153 5.90 1.82 -17.51
CA ASP A 153 6.13 2.24 -18.88
C ASP A 153 5.23 3.41 -19.25
N GLN A 154 5.84 4.52 -19.67
CA GLN A 154 5.13 5.74 -20.05
C GLN A 154 4.30 5.58 -21.34
N GLY A 155 4.60 4.56 -22.15
CA GLY A 155 3.87 4.22 -23.38
C GLY A 155 2.71 3.23 -23.21
N ARG A 156 2.30 2.92 -21.96
CA ARG A 156 1.22 1.94 -21.71
C ARG A 156 -0.10 2.31 -22.40
N HIS A 157 -0.81 1.29 -22.91
CA HIS A 157 -2.03 1.48 -23.71
C HIS A 157 -3.20 2.10 -22.95
N GLY A 158 -3.27 1.94 -21.62
CA GLY A 158 -4.25 2.58 -20.73
C GLY A 158 -4.00 4.07 -20.51
N GLY A 159 -2.88 4.59 -20.99
CA GLY A 159 -2.42 5.94 -20.71
C GLY A 159 -1.75 6.08 -19.34
N PRO A 160 -1.28 7.27 -18.96
CA PRO A 160 -0.69 7.52 -17.65
C PRO A 160 -1.74 7.32 -16.54
N LEU A 161 -1.27 6.97 -15.32
CA LEU A 161 -2.14 6.99 -14.16
C LEU A 161 -2.65 8.42 -13.91
N GLN A 162 -3.92 8.51 -13.55
CA GLN A 162 -4.56 9.78 -13.21
C GLN A 162 -4.55 9.95 -11.69
N PHE A 163 -3.79 10.91 -11.18
CA PHE A 163 -3.78 11.25 -9.77
C PHE A 163 -4.62 12.49 -9.50
N ALA A 164 -5.47 12.46 -8.46
CA ALA A 164 -6.25 13.61 -8.05
C ALA A 164 -6.29 13.71 -6.52
N ARG A 165 -6.16 14.95 -6.01
CA ARG A 165 -6.42 15.20 -4.59
C ARG A 165 -7.92 15.21 -4.34
N SER A 166 -8.40 14.27 -3.52
CA SER A 166 -9.82 14.10 -3.24
C SER A 166 -10.02 13.51 -1.84
N ASP A 167 -11.06 13.93 -1.17
CA ASP A 167 -11.64 13.17 -0.08
C ASP A 167 -12.60 12.16 -0.71
N TRP A 168 -12.17 10.91 -0.75
CA TRP A 168 -12.80 9.80 -1.48
C TRP A 168 -13.22 10.22 -2.90
N TYR A 169 -14.53 10.41 -3.16
CA TYR A 169 -15.08 10.66 -4.49
C TYR A 169 -15.28 12.15 -4.83
N ASP A 170 -15.08 13.06 -3.88
CA ASP A 170 -15.59 14.45 -3.96
C ASP A 170 -15.03 15.25 -5.14
N ALA A 171 -13.74 15.11 -5.42
CA ALA A 171 -13.09 15.85 -6.51
C ALA A 171 -13.09 15.12 -7.85
N LEU A 172 -13.64 13.89 -7.91
CA LEU A 172 -13.74 13.16 -9.17
C LEU A 172 -14.87 13.73 -10.04
N ASP A 173 -14.61 13.84 -11.35
CA ASP A 173 -15.63 14.18 -12.32
C ASP A 173 -16.88 13.27 -12.11
N PRO A 174 -18.06 13.83 -11.90
CA PRO A 174 -19.28 13.07 -11.62
C PRO A 174 -19.71 12.13 -12.76
N THR A 175 -19.15 12.30 -13.95
CA THR A 175 -19.41 11.42 -15.10
C THR A 175 -18.48 10.22 -15.19
N LEU A 176 -17.39 10.21 -14.43
CA LEU A 176 -16.48 9.05 -14.40
C LEU A 176 -17.16 7.82 -13.80
N ARG A 177 -16.99 6.69 -14.50
CA ARG A 177 -17.49 5.37 -14.09
C ARG A 177 -16.33 4.38 -14.14
N PHE A 178 -16.35 3.43 -13.20
CA PHE A 178 -15.31 2.44 -13.03
C PHE A 178 -15.88 1.03 -13.11
N ASP A 179 -15.07 0.08 -13.51
CA ASP A 179 -15.41 -1.35 -13.50
C ASP A 179 -15.02 -1.98 -12.16
N VAL A 180 -13.90 -1.51 -11.56
CA VAL A 180 -13.42 -1.96 -10.26
C VAL A 180 -13.00 -0.75 -9.43
N ILE A 181 -13.45 -0.72 -8.18
CA ILE A 181 -13.02 0.23 -7.15
C ILE A 181 -12.31 -0.56 -6.06
N VAL A 182 -11.14 -0.11 -5.64
CA VAL A 182 -10.34 -0.71 -4.57
C VAL A 182 -9.96 0.34 -3.53
N SER A 183 -9.76 -0.07 -2.30
CA SER A 183 -9.20 0.78 -1.26
C SER A 183 -8.56 -0.03 -0.14
N ASN A 184 -7.43 0.46 0.37
CA ASN A 184 -6.94 0.15 1.69
C ASN A 184 -7.11 1.41 2.57
N PRO A 185 -8.31 1.63 3.14
CA PRO A 185 -8.62 2.83 3.90
C PRO A 185 -8.03 2.76 5.31
N PRO A 186 -7.93 3.87 6.06
CA PRO A 186 -7.62 3.85 7.47
C PRO A 186 -8.75 3.12 8.23
N TYR A 187 -8.41 2.02 8.88
CA TYR A 187 -9.38 1.14 9.55
C TYR A 187 -9.09 0.89 11.04
N ILE A 188 -8.05 1.52 11.61
CA ILE A 188 -7.74 1.39 13.03
C ILE A 188 -8.59 2.39 13.82
N ALA A 189 -9.30 1.93 14.85
CA ALA A 189 -10.07 2.80 15.72
C ALA A 189 -9.17 3.81 16.46
N SER A 190 -9.65 5.02 16.69
CA SER A 190 -8.85 6.13 17.25
C SER A 190 -8.26 5.85 18.64
N GLY A 191 -8.91 4.98 19.43
CA GLY A 191 -8.47 4.55 20.75
C GLY A 191 -7.62 3.30 20.81
N ASP A 192 -7.25 2.73 19.66
CA ASP A 192 -6.45 1.49 19.62
C ASP A 192 -5.00 1.76 20.06
N PRO A 193 -4.48 1.03 21.07
CA PRO A 193 -3.13 1.23 21.58
C PRO A 193 -2.04 0.95 20.51
N HIS A 194 -2.31 0.12 19.51
CA HIS A 194 -1.36 -0.19 18.43
C HIS A 194 -0.91 1.06 17.66
N LEU A 195 -1.74 2.12 17.59
CA LEU A 195 -1.38 3.39 16.96
C LEU A 195 -0.12 4.05 17.54
N SER A 196 0.22 3.74 18.79
CA SER A 196 1.39 4.26 19.50
C SER A 196 2.53 3.26 19.63
N GLU A 197 2.42 2.08 19.01
CA GLU A 197 3.38 1.00 19.12
C GLU A 197 4.17 0.76 17.82
N GLY A 198 5.36 0.20 17.96
CA GLY A 198 6.19 -0.26 16.84
C GLY A 198 6.43 0.80 15.77
N ASP A 199 6.33 0.37 14.54
CA ASP A 199 6.56 1.18 13.34
C ASP A 199 5.42 2.18 13.07
N LEU A 200 4.17 1.88 13.52
CA LEU A 200 2.97 2.70 13.24
C LEU A 200 3.09 4.14 13.72
N ARG A 201 3.78 4.39 14.82
CA ARG A 201 3.99 5.75 15.37
C ARG A 201 4.81 6.68 14.46
N PHE A 202 5.48 6.14 13.44
CA PHE A 202 6.27 6.88 12.45
C PHE A 202 5.53 7.07 11.13
N GLU A 203 4.35 6.48 10.99
CA GLU A 203 3.53 6.58 9.80
C GLU A 203 2.45 7.66 9.97
N PRO A 204 1.94 8.26 8.87
CA PRO A 204 0.98 9.34 8.99
C PRO A 204 -0.31 8.82 9.63
N ARG A 205 -0.71 9.46 10.72
CA ARG A 205 -1.87 9.04 11.50
C ARG A 205 -3.13 8.90 10.65
N GLY A 206 -3.34 9.83 9.72
CA GLY A 206 -4.51 9.80 8.84
C GLY A 206 -4.51 8.69 7.79
N ALA A 207 -3.40 7.92 7.64
CA ALA A 207 -3.36 6.71 6.84
C ALA A 207 -3.66 5.44 7.68
N LEU A 208 -3.69 5.56 9.01
CA LEU A 208 -3.90 4.45 9.95
C LEU A 208 -5.30 4.43 10.53
N THR A 209 -5.81 5.60 10.94
CA THR A 209 -7.09 5.73 11.64
C THR A 209 -8.01 6.72 10.95
N ASP A 210 -9.31 6.41 10.98
CA ASP A 210 -10.39 7.32 10.59
C ASP A 210 -10.76 8.33 11.70
N GLU A 211 -10.01 8.34 12.83
CA GLU A 211 -10.24 9.12 14.05
C GLU A 211 -11.60 8.83 14.71
N ALA A 212 -12.22 7.68 14.39
CA ALA A 212 -13.50 7.25 14.93
C ALA A 212 -13.45 5.76 15.36
N ASP A 213 -14.33 4.94 14.81
CA ASP A 213 -14.51 3.53 15.16
C ASP A 213 -13.73 2.56 14.25
N GLY A 214 -13.01 3.08 13.27
CA GLY A 214 -12.30 2.29 12.25
C GLY A 214 -13.18 1.80 11.10
N LEU A 215 -14.46 2.15 11.06
CA LEU A 215 -15.40 1.79 10.00
C LEU A 215 -15.93 3.00 9.23
N SER A 216 -15.73 4.22 9.71
CA SER A 216 -16.28 5.43 9.09
C SER A 216 -15.77 5.65 7.68
N ALA A 217 -14.48 5.41 7.42
CA ALA A 217 -13.89 5.48 6.08
C ALA A 217 -14.49 4.42 5.14
N ILE A 218 -14.59 3.17 5.62
CA ILE A 218 -15.19 2.04 4.89
C ILE A 218 -16.64 2.35 4.54
N HIS A 219 -17.41 2.87 5.50
CA HIS A 219 -18.81 3.26 5.28
C HIS A 219 -18.93 4.34 4.20
N ALA A 220 -18.12 5.39 4.25
CA ALA A 220 -18.12 6.46 3.25
C ALA A 220 -17.81 5.93 1.83
N ILE A 221 -16.84 5.02 1.72
CA ILE A 221 -16.46 4.41 0.45
C ILE A 221 -17.61 3.54 -0.09
N ILE A 222 -18.19 2.68 0.73
CA ILE A 222 -19.31 1.79 0.32
C ILE A 222 -20.52 2.63 -0.13
N ALA A 223 -20.88 3.66 0.61
CA ALA A 223 -22.04 4.51 0.30
C ALA A 223 -21.85 5.29 -1.01
N GLY A 224 -20.63 5.73 -1.34
CA GLY A 224 -20.34 6.48 -2.56
C GLY A 224 -20.16 5.63 -3.81
N ALA A 225 -19.77 4.37 -3.66
CA ALA A 225 -19.39 3.49 -4.77
C ALA A 225 -20.49 3.24 -5.81
N PRO A 226 -21.78 3.00 -5.46
CA PRO A 226 -22.85 2.78 -6.43
C PRO A 226 -22.93 3.83 -7.54
N SER A 227 -22.77 5.10 -7.18
CA SER A 227 -22.81 6.23 -8.11
C SER A 227 -21.64 6.27 -9.09
N ARG A 228 -20.59 5.47 -8.85
CA ARG A 228 -19.33 5.46 -9.58
C ARG A 228 -19.11 4.23 -10.44
N PHE A 229 -20.04 3.28 -10.46
CA PHE A 229 -19.93 2.11 -11.32
C PHE A 229 -20.45 2.37 -12.74
N ALA A 230 -19.95 1.60 -13.68
CA ALA A 230 -20.48 1.57 -15.04
C ALA A 230 -21.93 1.05 -15.04
N GLU A 231 -22.69 1.35 -16.11
CA GLU A 231 -24.11 0.98 -16.23
C GLU A 231 -24.38 -0.54 -16.18
N ARG A 232 -23.36 -1.36 -16.38
CA ARG A 232 -23.54 -2.83 -16.48
C ARG A 232 -23.37 -3.56 -15.16
N SER A 233 -22.32 -3.27 -14.44
CA SER A 233 -22.00 -3.76 -13.10
C SER A 233 -20.61 -3.26 -12.71
N GLY A 234 -20.30 -3.26 -11.40
CA GLY A 234 -18.96 -2.93 -10.90
C GLY A 234 -18.61 -3.74 -9.67
N MET A 235 -17.33 -3.81 -9.37
CA MET A 235 -16.82 -4.52 -8.19
C MET A 235 -16.19 -3.54 -7.23
N LEU A 236 -16.52 -3.67 -5.94
CA LEU A 236 -15.84 -2.96 -4.84
C LEU A 236 -15.09 -3.98 -3.98
N TRP A 237 -13.82 -3.69 -3.69
CA TRP A 237 -13.00 -4.47 -2.77
C TRP A 237 -12.28 -3.54 -1.80
N LEU A 238 -12.35 -3.88 -0.50
CA LEU A 238 -11.82 -3.08 0.59
C LEU A 238 -10.94 -3.94 1.50
N GLU A 239 -9.76 -3.45 1.85
CA GLU A 239 -8.99 -3.98 2.96
C GLU A 239 -9.60 -3.50 4.29
N HIS A 240 -9.48 -4.30 5.34
CA HIS A 240 -10.00 -4.00 6.66
C HIS A 240 -9.20 -4.74 7.77
N GLY A 241 -9.43 -4.38 9.00
CA GLY A 241 -8.86 -5.05 10.17
C GLY A 241 -9.28 -6.51 10.29
N TYR A 242 -8.46 -7.29 10.98
CA TYR A 242 -8.62 -8.75 11.13
C TYR A 242 -9.97 -9.18 11.78
N ASP A 243 -10.62 -8.29 12.49
CA ASP A 243 -11.88 -8.51 13.21
C ASP A 243 -13.09 -7.81 12.57
N GLN A 244 -12.87 -7.03 11.49
CA GLN A 244 -13.91 -6.20 10.88
C GLN A 244 -14.68 -6.88 9.73
N ALA A 245 -14.27 -8.04 9.24
CA ALA A 245 -14.84 -8.69 8.06
C ALA A 245 -16.38 -8.83 8.11
N THR A 246 -16.94 -9.19 9.26
CA THR A 246 -18.40 -9.36 9.41
C THR A 246 -19.13 -8.03 9.31
N ALA A 247 -18.60 -6.96 9.92
CA ALA A 247 -19.19 -5.63 9.84
C ALA A 247 -19.12 -5.07 8.42
N VAL A 248 -17.98 -5.25 7.73
CA VAL A 248 -17.81 -4.78 6.35
C VAL A 248 -18.76 -5.51 5.38
N ARG A 249 -18.94 -6.83 5.53
CA ARG A 249 -19.94 -7.56 4.74
C ARG A 249 -21.36 -7.04 4.97
N ALA A 250 -21.73 -6.80 6.24
CA ALA A 250 -23.05 -6.25 6.57
C ALA A 250 -23.28 -4.88 5.89
N LEU A 251 -22.28 -3.99 5.93
CA LEU A 251 -22.35 -2.69 5.26
C LEU A 251 -22.51 -2.82 3.72
N LEU A 252 -21.82 -3.78 3.10
CA LEU A 252 -21.96 -4.06 1.68
C LEU A 252 -23.36 -4.61 1.33
N ASP A 253 -23.88 -5.55 2.13
CA ASP A 253 -25.22 -6.12 1.95
C ASP A 253 -26.30 -5.03 2.12
N GLU A 254 -26.19 -4.19 3.15
CA GLU A 254 -27.12 -3.06 3.39
C GLU A 254 -27.08 -2.02 2.25
N ALA A 255 -25.92 -1.81 1.64
CA ALA A 255 -25.77 -0.93 0.50
C ALA A 255 -26.28 -1.54 -0.83
N GLY A 256 -26.73 -2.80 -0.83
CA GLY A 256 -27.30 -3.48 -1.99
C GLY A 256 -26.28 -4.16 -2.90
N PHE A 257 -25.07 -4.43 -2.43
CA PHE A 257 -24.09 -5.23 -3.18
C PHE A 257 -24.51 -6.71 -3.18
N ALA A 258 -24.34 -7.36 -4.32
CA ALA A 258 -24.58 -8.80 -4.49
C ALA A 258 -23.25 -9.59 -4.38
N ALA A 259 -23.36 -10.89 -4.11
CA ALA A 259 -22.21 -11.80 -4.01
C ALA A 259 -21.13 -11.32 -3.02
N VAL A 260 -21.56 -10.71 -1.92
CA VAL A 260 -20.69 -10.20 -0.86
C VAL A 260 -19.89 -11.34 -0.25
N ARG A 261 -18.57 -11.15 -0.16
CA ARG A 261 -17.65 -12.13 0.40
C ARG A 261 -16.37 -11.49 0.92
N SER A 262 -15.64 -12.25 1.75
CA SER A 262 -14.28 -11.89 2.16
C SER A 262 -13.25 -12.85 1.55
N ALA A 263 -12.01 -12.39 1.40
CA ALA A 263 -10.87 -13.24 1.08
C ALA A 263 -9.85 -13.20 2.22
N ARG A 264 -9.08 -14.30 2.32
CA ARG A 264 -8.12 -14.52 3.39
C ARG A 264 -6.70 -14.36 2.88
N ASP A 265 -5.85 -13.78 3.74
CA ASP A 265 -4.41 -13.75 3.53
C ASP A 265 -3.77 -15.14 3.71
N LEU A 266 -2.46 -15.22 3.49
CA LEU A 266 -1.70 -16.47 3.64
C LEU A 266 -1.69 -17.02 5.08
N ALA A 267 -1.99 -16.19 6.08
CA ALA A 267 -2.16 -16.59 7.46
C ALA A 267 -3.60 -17.12 7.76
N GLY A 268 -4.50 -17.09 6.77
CA GLY A 268 -5.88 -17.52 6.92
C GLY A 268 -6.80 -16.48 7.56
N ILE A 269 -6.35 -15.22 7.68
CA ILE A 269 -7.11 -14.11 8.26
C ILE A 269 -7.89 -13.41 7.16
N GLU A 270 -9.17 -13.11 7.37
CA GLU A 270 -9.98 -12.30 6.45
C GLU A 270 -9.43 -10.88 6.45
N ARG A 271 -8.92 -10.42 5.28
CA ARG A 271 -8.26 -9.13 5.11
C ARG A 271 -8.98 -8.19 4.18
N ILE A 272 -9.69 -8.74 3.20
CA ILE A 272 -10.45 -7.94 2.25
C ILE A 272 -11.89 -8.45 2.18
N SER A 273 -12.82 -7.53 1.99
CA SER A 273 -14.22 -7.82 1.71
C SER A 273 -14.68 -7.00 0.51
N GLY A 274 -15.60 -7.56 -0.26
CA GLY A 274 -16.11 -6.90 -1.44
C GLY A 274 -17.37 -7.55 -1.97
N GLY A 275 -17.95 -6.90 -2.97
CA GLY A 275 -19.18 -7.35 -3.61
C GLY A 275 -19.33 -6.74 -4.99
N ARG A 276 -20.35 -7.23 -5.73
CA ARG A 276 -20.72 -6.76 -7.04
C ARG A 276 -21.92 -5.81 -6.93
N TRP A 277 -21.78 -4.65 -7.52
CA TRP A 277 -22.89 -3.74 -7.73
C TRP A 277 -23.58 -4.05 -9.07
N ASP A 278 -24.89 -4.27 -9.04
CA ASP A 278 -25.73 -4.45 -10.25
C ASP A 278 -26.86 -3.43 -10.22
N PRO A 279 -26.88 -2.43 -11.12
CA PRO A 279 -27.86 -1.33 -11.08
C PRO A 279 -29.30 -1.74 -11.42
N GLY A 280 -29.57 -3.03 -11.57
CA GLY A 280 -30.89 -3.57 -11.93
C GLY A 280 -31.26 -4.83 -11.15
N ALA A 281 -30.56 -5.11 -10.05
CA ALA A 281 -30.85 -6.25 -9.19
C ALA A 281 -31.91 -5.89 -8.12
#